data_2cc920d751fd8f02922b1a72294eba55
#
_entry.id   2cc920d751fd8f02922b1a72294eba55
#
_cell.length_a   1.000
_cell.length_b   1.000
_cell.length_c   1.000
_cell.angle_alpha   90.00
_cell.angle_beta   90.00
_cell.angle_gamma   90.00
#
_symmetry.space_group_name_H-M   'P 1'
#
loop_
_entity.id
_entity.type
_entity.pdbx_description
1 polymer ?
#
loop_
_entity_poly.entity_id
_entity_poly.type
_entity_poly.pdbx_seq_one_letter_code
_entity_poly.pdbx_strand_id
1 'polypeptide(L)'
;MSNDTGQPHPGGAGRTRRDEAARRARTRRPRGSLAPGVILDAAEEVAREGFDALTMRAVAARLGAAPMALYNHFATKDELVDALLDRVLSRFSPTPPTDDWLADLGDFARAHRRLLADHAWAVSQLFARPSPGLGAVRIGELALAILARGGITGDRAVAVFSGVVAFNYGWSSFTAARDLDPGGPSHDVAAALAMLPAERFPLTVGVAAEMGHYGSDEHYELVLGQLLGGLR
;
A
#
# COMPACT_ATOMS: atom_id res chain seq x y z
N MET A 1 32.96 -11.30 77.54
CA MET A 1 32.08 -12.47 77.61
C MET A 1 30.81 -12.11 76.91
N SER A 2 30.50 -12.87 75.90
CA SER A 2 29.29 -13.23 75.18
C SER A 2 29.47 -13.13 73.68
N ASN A 3 29.50 -14.31 73.12
CA ASN A 3 29.41 -14.63 71.68
C ASN A 3 28.03 -14.18 71.11
N ASP A 4 28.04 -13.65 69.93
CA ASP A 4 26.88 -13.77 69.09
C ASP A 4 27.32 -14.20 67.67
N THR A 5 26.92 -15.42 67.33
CA THR A 5 27.21 -16.11 66.08
C THR A 5 26.00 -15.84 65.14
N GLY A 6 26.21 -14.94 64.17
CA GLY A 6 25.24 -14.73 63.10
C GLY A 6 25.43 -15.73 61.93
N GLN A 7 24.47 -16.57 61.75
CA GLN A 7 24.37 -17.50 60.60
C GLN A 7 24.07 -16.75 59.29
N PRO A 8 24.63 -17.19 58.13
CA PRO A 8 24.22 -16.63 56.83
C PRO A 8 22.99 -17.39 56.31
N HIS A 9 21.98 -16.64 55.90
CA HIS A 9 20.80 -17.14 55.18
C HIS A 9 21.13 -17.48 53.72
N PRO A 10 20.83 -18.68 53.19
CA PRO A 10 20.89 -18.98 51.77
C PRO A 10 19.52 -18.77 51.15
N GLY A 11 19.36 -17.76 50.29
CA GLY A 11 18.04 -17.51 49.68
C GLY A 11 17.96 -16.48 48.56
N GLY A 12 18.96 -16.38 47.66
CA GLY A 12 18.92 -15.36 46.61
C GLY A 12 19.09 -15.84 45.16
N ALA A 13 19.66 -17.01 44.94
CA ALA A 13 20.11 -17.41 43.61
C ALA A 13 19.13 -18.25 42.76
N GLY A 14 18.01 -18.68 43.36
CA GLY A 14 17.05 -19.58 42.69
C GLY A 14 15.91 -18.89 41.90
N ARG A 15 15.63 -17.63 42.22
CA ARG A 15 14.51 -16.88 41.62
C ARG A 15 14.84 -16.27 40.24
N THR A 16 16.05 -15.78 40.05
CA THR A 16 16.47 -15.13 38.79
C THR A 16 16.57 -16.08 37.62
N ARG A 17 17.02 -17.32 37.84
CA ARG A 17 17.10 -18.34 36.76
C ARG A 17 15.74 -18.87 36.31
N ARG A 18 14.76 -18.95 37.21
CA ARG A 18 13.37 -19.34 36.86
C ARG A 18 12.66 -18.24 36.09
N ASP A 19 12.87 -16.99 36.47
CA ASP A 19 12.28 -15.84 35.79
C ASP A 19 12.88 -15.59 34.41
N GLU A 20 14.19 -15.81 34.23
CA GLU A 20 14.83 -15.78 32.90
C GLU A 20 14.40 -16.95 32.02
N ALA A 21 14.23 -18.15 32.56
CA ALA A 21 13.70 -19.30 31.82
C ALA A 21 12.23 -19.09 31.41
N ALA A 22 11.41 -18.51 32.29
CA ALA A 22 10.02 -18.16 31.99
C ALA A 22 9.92 -17.02 30.95
N ARG A 23 10.86 -16.06 30.96
CA ARG A 23 10.93 -14.99 29.96
C ARG A 23 11.39 -15.51 28.59
N ARG A 24 12.34 -16.44 28.54
CA ARG A 24 12.76 -17.13 27.30
C ARG A 24 11.68 -18.08 26.76
N ALA A 25 10.84 -18.68 27.63
CA ALA A 25 9.73 -19.52 27.21
C ALA A 25 8.54 -18.73 26.62
N ARG A 26 8.36 -17.45 26.99
CA ARG A 26 7.31 -16.58 26.44
C ARG A 26 7.57 -16.09 25.03
N THR A 27 8.82 -16.11 24.56
CA THR A 27 9.21 -15.66 23.20
C THR A 27 9.31 -16.77 22.19
N ARG A 28 9.12 -18.01 22.60
CA ARG A 28 9.16 -19.16 21.69
C ARG A 28 7.74 -19.55 21.28
N ARG A 29 7.20 -18.90 20.22
CA ARG A 29 6.04 -19.43 19.50
C ARG A 29 6.28 -20.91 19.20
N PRO A 30 5.24 -21.79 19.33
CA PRO A 30 5.40 -23.21 19.01
C PRO A 30 6.04 -23.37 17.62
N ARG A 31 7.00 -24.28 17.48
CA ARG A 31 7.51 -24.73 16.20
C ARG A 31 6.40 -25.50 15.46
N GLY A 32 5.41 -24.78 14.95
CA GLY A 32 4.28 -25.34 14.25
C GLY A 32 3.66 -24.29 13.35
N SER A 33 3.98 -24.37 12.08
CA SER A 33 3.40 -23.70 10.93
C SER A 33 3.44 -22.16 10.92
N LEU A 34 4.50 -21.62 10.33
CA LEU A 34 4.39 -20.34 9.64
C LEU A 34 3.34 -20.54 8.54
N ALA A 35 2.13 -20.05 8.75
CA ALA A 35 1.14 -20.06 7.67
C ALA A 35 1.50 -18.96 6.65
N PRO A 36 1.24 -19.15 5.34
CA PRO A 36 1.50 -18.10 4.33
C PRO A 36 0.93 -16.74 4.70
N GLY A 37 -0.28 -16.70 5.28
CA GLY A 37 -0.91 -15.46 5.74
C GLY A 37 -0.08 -14.69 6.79
N VAL A 38 0.52 -15.40 7.75
CA VAL A 38 1.38 -14.79 8.79
C VAL A 38 2.67 -14.24 8.20
N ILE A 39 3.21 -14.90 7.17
CA ILE A 39 4.40 -14.42 6.46
C ILE A 39 4.05 -13.17 5.68
N LEU A 40 2.89 -13.13 5.01
CA LEU A 40 2.42 -11.98 4.27
C LEU A 40 2.09 -10.79 5.21
N ASP A 41 1.57 -11.03 6.42
CA ASP A 41 1.38 -9.96 7.42
C ASP A 41 2.72 -9.30 7.77
N ALA A 42 3.73 -10.09 8.08
CA ALA A 42 5.06 -9.57 8.41
C ALA A 42 5.75 -8.92 7.20
N ALA A 43 5.55 -9.45 5.99
CA ALA A 43 6.08 -8.86 4.76
C ALA A 43 5.45 -7.49 4.49
N GLU A 44 4.15 -7.34 4.72
CA GLU A 44 3.44 -6.07 4.59
C GLU A 44 3.94 -5.03 5.59
N GLU A 45 4.19 -5.42 6.85
CA GLU A 45 4.77 -4.54 7.86
C GLU A 45 6.15 -4.02 7.43
N VAL A 46 7.02 -4.91 6.93
CA VAL A 46 8.35 -4.53 6.42
C VAL A 46 8.23 -3.62 5.20
N ALA A 47 7.32 -3.93 4.26
CA ALA A 47 7.13 -3.14 3.06
C ALA A 47 6.63 -1.72 3.35
N ARG A 48 5.86 -1.51 4.42
CA ARG A 48 5.42 -0.18 4.88
C ARG A 48 6.56 0.69 5.42
N GLU A 49 7.62 0.08 5.94
CA GLU A 49 8.84 0.79 6.34
C GLU A 49 9.69 1.23 5.14
N GLY A 50 9.39 0.71 3.96
CA GLY A 50 10.04 0.94 2.68
C GLY A 50 10.16 -0.36 1.89
N PHE A 51 9.75 -0.34 0.62
CA PHE A 51 9.76 -1.56 -0.20
C PHE A 51 11.16 -2.15 -0.38
N ASP A 52 12.20 -1.32 -0.41
CA ASP A 52 13.59 -1.76 -0.52
C ASP A 52 14.05 -2.57 0.70
N ALA A 53 13.45 -2.31 1.88
CA ALA A 53 13.71 -3.08 3.10
C ALA A 53 13.13 -4.50 3.03
N LEU A 54 12.18 -4.77 2.12
CA LEU A 54 11.54 -6.08 1.99
C LEU A 54 12.52 -7.13 1.48
N THR A 55 13.01 -7.95 2.40
CA THR A 55 13.88 -9.10 2.12
C THR A 55 13.41 -10.32 2.90
N MET A 56 13.72 -11.54 2.42
CA MET A 56 13.41 -12.78 3.14
C MET A 56 13.99 -12.78 4.57
N ARG A 57 15.17 -12.15 4.76
CA ARG A 57 15.79 -12.03 6.08
C ARG A 57 15.05 -11.07 7.00
N ALA A 58 14.62 -9.91 6.49
CA ALA A 58 13.87 -8.93 7.26
C ALA A 58 12.51 -9.49 7.72
N VAL A 59 11.79 -10.16 6.82
CA VAL A 59 10.52 -10.82 7.15
C VAL A 59 10.72 -11.94 8.18
N ALA A 60 11.75 -12.78 8.01
CA ALA A 60 12.07 -13.83 8.97
C ALA A 60 12.42 -13.25 10.35
N ALA A 61 13.22 -12.18 10.40
CA ALA A 61 13.56 -11.50 11.64
C ALA A 61 12.33 -10.93 12.35
N ARG A 62 11.39 -10.33 11.61
CA ARG A 62 10.11 -9.84 12.13
C ARG A 62 9.29 -10.96 12.78
N LEU A 63 9.34 -12.17 12.23
CA LEU A 63 8.64 -13.35 12.73
C LEU A 63 9.39 -14.10 13.83
N GLY A 64 10.65 -13.72 14.12
CA GLY A 64 11.52 -14.51 15.00
C GLY A 64 11.83 -15.90 14.47
N ALA A 65 11.85 -16.07 13.15
CA ALA A 65 12.04 -17.34 12.43
C ALA A 65 13.39 -17.38 11.69
N ALA A 66 13.82 -18.59 11.31
CA ALA A 66 14.93 -18.73 10.39
C ALA A 66 14.48 -18.44 8.95
N PRO A 67 15.31 -17.77 8.10
CA PRO A 67 14.94 -17.49 6.71
C PRO A 67 14.53 -18.73 5.92
N MET A 68 15.14 -19.89 6.16
CA MET A 68 14.78 -21.17 5.52
C MET A 68 13.34 -21.59 5.77
N ALA A 69 12.73 -21.16 6.88
CA ALA A 69 11.33 -21.48 7.15
C ALA A 69 10.37 -20.75 6.19
N LEU A 70 10.75 -19.59 5.67
CA LEU A 70 9.97 -18.85 4.69
C LEU A 70 10.09 -19.48 3.29
N TYR A 71 11.27 -20.00 2.96
CA TYR A 71 11.50 -20.67 1.67
C TYR A 71 10.68 -21.95 1.48
N ASN A 72 10.15 -22.52 2.56
CA ASN A 72 9.18 -23.62 2.48
C ASN A 72 7.81 -23.20 1.98
N HIS A 73 7.52 -21.89 1.95
CA HIS A 73 6.22 -21.31 1.56
C HIS A 73 6.33 -20.45 0.29
N PHE A 74 7.44 -19.73 0.13
CA PHE A 74 7.72 -18.86 -1.01
C PHE A 74 9.15 -19.17 -1.48
N ALA A 75 9.28 -19.81 -2.64
CA ALA A 75 10.56 -20.26 -3.15
C ALA A 75 11.53 -19.11 -3.45
N THR A 76 11.00 -17.91 -3.74
CA THR A 76 11.78 -16.72 -4.05
C THR A 76 11.20 -15.48 -3.36
N LYS A 77 12.00 -14.38 -3.31
CA LYS A 77 11.49 -13.06 -2.91
C LYS A 77 10.39 -12.58 -3.86
N ASP A 78 10.53 -12.84 -5.15
CA ASP A 78 9.55 -12.41 -6.16
C ASP A 78 8.20 -13.08 -5.94
N GLU A 79 8.17 -14.38 -5.63
CA GLU A 79 6.94 -15.09 -5.28
C GLU A 79 6.27 -14.52 -4.03
N LEU A 80 7.06 -14.16 -3.00
CA LEU A 80 6.54 -13.47 -1.81
C LEU A 80 5.96 -12.10 -2.17
N VAL A 81 6.65 -11.34 -3.02
CA VAL A 81 6.19 -10.02 -3.49
C VAL A 81 4.90 -10.15 -4.29
N ASP A 82 4.83 -11.07 -5.24
CA ASP A 82 3.66 -11.27 -6.07
C ASP A 82 2.43 -11.68 -5.22
N ALA A 83 2.62 -12.58 -4.25
CA ALA A 83 1.56 -12.95 -3.32
C ALA A 83 1.13 -11.78 -2.41
N LEU A 84 2.07 -10.93 -2.00
CA LEU A 84 1.79 -9.75 -1.21
C LEU A 84 0.99 -8.71 -2.00
N LEU A 85 1.37 -8.45 -3.26
CA LEU A 85 0.65 -7.54 -4.15
C LEU A 85 -0.75 -8.05 -4.50
N ASP A 86 -0.89 -9.36 -4.77
CA ASP A 86 -2.21 -9.97 -5.01
C ASP A 86 -3.12 -9.86 -3.78
N ARG A 87 -2.55 -10.01 -2.57
CA ARG A 87 -3.27 -9.79 -1.32
C ARG A 87 -3.76 -8.35 -1.17
N VAL A 88 -2.95 -7.34 -1.55
CA VAL A 88 -3.37 -5.94 -1.58
C VAL A 88 -4.54 -5.76 -2.53
N LEU A 89 -4.43 -6.25 -3.76
CA LEU A 89 -5.50 -6.15 -4.76
C LEU A 89 -6.78 -6.90 -4.33
N SER A 90 -6.64 -7.99 -3.59
CA SER A 90 -7.79 -8.76 -3.06
C SER A 90 -8.62 -7.99 -2.01
N ARG A 91 -8.11 -6.87 -1.48
CA ARG A 91 -8.85 -5.96 -0.58
C ARG A 91 -9.71 -4.95 -1.33
N PHE A 92 -9.66 -4.96 -2.66
CA PHE A 92 -10.51 -4.10 -3.47
C PHE A 92 -11.99 -4.35 -3.16
N SER A 93 -12.67 -3.31 -2.69
CA SER A 93 -14.08 -3.38 -2.27
C SER A 93 -14.81 -2.12 -2.74
N PRO A 94 -15.35 -2.14 -3.96
CA PRO A 94 -16.17 -1.05 -4.46
C PRO A 94 -17.58 -1.10 -3.84
N THR A 95 -18.34 -0.03 -4.03
CA THR A 95 -19.75 0.04 -3.70
C THR A 95 -20.54 -1.02 -4.51
N PRO A 96 -21.61 -1.61 -3.94
CA PRO A 96 -22.49 -2.50 -4.70
C PRO A 96 -23.04 -1.81 -5.96
N PRO A 97 -23.20 -2.56 -7.08
CA PRO A 97 -23.64 -1.97 -8.34
C PRO A 97 -25.06 -1.42 -8.25
N THR A 98 -25.32 -0.34 -8.99
CA THR A 98 -26.63 0.30 -9.16
C THR A 98 -27.17 0.08 -10.59
N ASP A 99 -28.25 0.78 -10.96
CA ASP A 99 -28.74 0.78 -12.34
C ASP A 99 -27.94 1.74 -13.26
N ASP A 100 -27.16 2.67 -12.69
CA ASP A 100 -26.31 3.60 -13.43
C ASP A 100 -24.88 3.04 -13.55
N TRP A 101 -24.61 2.38 -14.66
CA TRP A 101 -23.27 1.81 -14.94
C TRP A 101 -22.16 2.85 -14.96
N LEU A 102 -22.47 4.11 -15.35
CA LEU A 102 -21.44 5.16 -15.43
C LEU A 102 -21.08 5.68 -14.03
N ALA A 103 -22.08 5.81 -13.15
CA ALA A 103 -21.87 6.08 -11.73
C ALA A 103 -21.06 4.96 -11.07
N ASP A 104 -21.40 3.70 -11.37
CA ASP A 104 -20.67 2.52 -10.86
C ASP A 104 -19.20 2.48 -11.33
N LEU A 105 -18.93 2.90 -12.58
CA LEU A 105 -17.55 3.02 -13.08
C LEU A 105 -16.78 4.13 -12.35
N GLY A 106 -17.45 5.23 -12.02
CA GLY A 106 -16.87 6.29 -11.19
C GLY A 106 -16.54 5.79 -9.77
N ASP A 107 -17.46 5.03 -9.15
CA ASP A 107 -17.24 4.45 -7.83
C ASP A 107 -16.15 3.37 -7.84
N PHE A 108 -16.07 2.59 -8.92
CA PHE A 108 -14.95 1.67 -9.17
C PHE A 108 -13.61 2.42 -9.18
N ALA A 109 -13.53 3.51 -9.95
CA ALA A 109 -12.30 4.31 -10.04
C ALA A 109 -11.88 4.89 -8.69
N ARG A 110 -12.84 5.45 -7.92
CA ARG A 110 -12.60 5.98 -6.57
C ARG A 110 -12.17 4.88 -5.59
N ALA A 111 -12.81 3.71 -5.64
CA ALA A 111 -12.44 2.58 -4.80
C ALA A 111 -11.03 2.08 -5.11
N HIS A 112 -10.66 2.02 -6.40
CA HIS A 112 -9.30 1.64 -6.82
C HIS A 112 -8.26 2.67 -6.35
N ARG A 113 -8.57 3.97 -6.45
CA ARG A 113 -7.70 5.03 -5.92
C ARG A 113 -7.52 4.91 -4.40
N ARG A 114 -8.60 4.70 -3.64
CA ARG A 114 -8.51 4.48 -2.18
C ARG A 114 -7.62 3.30 -1.83
N LEU A 115 -7.80 2.16 -2.53
CA LEU A 115 -6.93 1.00 -2.33
C LEU A 115 -5.44 1.35 -2.51
N LEU A 116 -5.11 2.11 -3.56
CA LEU A 116 -3.74 2.52 -3.83
C LEU A 116 -3.21 3.51 -2.78
N ALA A 117 -4.04 4.46 -2.31
CA ALA A 117 -3.68 5.41 -1.26
C ALA A 117 -3.40 4.69 0.08
N ASP A 118 -4.25 3.73 0.46
CA ASP A 118 -4.07 2.93 1.67
C ASP A 118 -2.81 2.04 1.62
N HIS A 119 -2.28 1.81 0.41
CA HIS A 119 -1.12 0.95 0.15
C HIS A 119 -0.08 1.66 -0.73
N ALA A 120 0.24 2.92 -0.42
CA ALA A 120 1.16 3.76 -1.20
C ALA A 120 2.51 3.08 -1.47
N TRP A 121 3.01 2.29 -0.52
CA TRP A 121 4.23 1.49 -0.65
C TRP A 121 4.18 0.46 -1.80
N ALA A 122 2.98 0.02 -2.19
CA ALA A 122 2.78 -1.00 -3.24
C ALA A 122 2.63 -0.40 -4.64
N VAL A 123 2.31 0.89 -4.78
CA VAL A 123 1.90 1.52 -6.04
C VAL A 123 2.96 1.33 -7.14
N SER A 124 4.23 1.63 -6.85
CA SER A 124 5.32 1.48 -7.82
C SER A 124 5.52 0.03 -8.27
N GLN A 125 5.32 -0.91 -7.36
CA GLN A 125 5.46 -2.34 -7.65
C GLN A 125 4.28 -2.88 -8.46
N LEU A 126 3.07 -2.47 -8.13
CA LEU A 126 1.87 -2.82 -8.90
C LEU A 126 1.94 -2.26 -10.32
N PHE A 127 2.48 -1.05 -10.49
CA PHE A 127 2.66 -0.45 -11.81
C PHE A 127 3.74 -1.18 -12.63
N ALA A 128 4.86 -1.56 -12.00
CA ALA A 128 6.00 -2.20 -12.69
C ALA A 128 5.77 -3.68 -13.00
N ARG A 129 4.85 -4.35 -12.30
CA ARG A 129 4.62 -5.80 -12.42
C ARG A 129 3.18 -6.06 -12.82
N PRO A 130 2.90 -6.46 -14.07
CA PRO A 130 1.58 -6.96 -14.43
C PRO A 130 1.29 -8.18 -13.56
N SER A 131 0.34 -8.06 -12.62
CA SER A 131 0.00 -9.15 -11.73
C SER A 131 -1.05 -10.05 -12.38
N PRO A 132 -0.74 -11.34 -12.65
CA PRO A 132 -1.74 -12.30 -13.10
C PRO A 132 -2.52 -12.91 -11.93
N GLY A 133 -2.36 -12.38 -10.69
CA GLY A 133 -3.01 -12.89 -9.51
C GLY A 133 -4.54 -12.74 -9.53
N LEU A 134 -5.23 -13.53 -8.71
CA LEU A 134 -6.70 -13.54 -8.66
C LEU A 134 -7.30 -12.21 -8.23
N GLY A 135 -6.58 -11.41 -7.43
CA GLY A 135 -6.99 -10.07 -7.04
C GLY A 135 -7.11 -9.14 -8.26
N ALA A 136 -6.09 -9.11 -9.10
CA ALA A 136 -6.10 -8.32 -10.33
C ALA A 136 -7.19 -8.80 -11.33
N VAL A 137 -7.34 -10.12 -11.48
CA VAL A 137 -8.37 -10.70 -12.35
C VAL A 137 -9.77 -10.30 -11.90
N ARG A 138 -10.07 -10.35 -10.59
CA ARG A 138 -11.37 -9.93 -10.04
C ARG A 138 -11.66 -8.44 -10.26
N ILE A 139 -10.65 -7.58 -10.12
CA ILE A 139 -10.78 -6.15 -10.42
C ILE A 139 -11.12 -5.95 -11.90
N GLY A 140 -10.40 -6.62 -12.80
CA GLY A 140 -10.65 -6.56 -14.23
C GLY A 140 -12.04 -7.06 -14.61
N GLU A 141 -12.46 -8.21 -14.08
CA GLU A 141 -13.78 -8.80 -14.33
C GLU A 141 -14.91 -7.86 -13.92
N LEU A 142 -14.81 -7.24 -12.75
CA LEU A 142 -15.79 -6.29 -12.27
C LEU A 142 -15.87 -5.05 -13.18
N ALA A 143 -14.74 -4.48 -13.58
CA ALA A 143 -14.72 -3.34 -14.49
C ALA A 143 -15.34 -3.67 -15.84
N LEU A 144 -15.00 -4.83 -16.41
CA LEU A 144 -15.55 -5.30 -17.68
C LEU A 144 -17.06 -5.56 -17.58
N ALA A 145 -17.55 -6.09 -16.45
CA ALA A 145 -18.97 -6.28 -16.20
C ALA A 145 -19.72 -4.93 -16.13
N ILE A 146 -19.15 -3.92 -15.48
CA ILE A 146 -19.72 -2.56 -15.44
C ILE A 146 -19.80 -1.98 -16.87
N LEU A 147 -18.71 -2.06 -17.63
CA LEU A 147 -18.63 -1.55 -18.99
C LEU A 147 -19.59 -2.25 -19.95
N ALA A 148 -19.75 -3.57 -19.83
CA ALA A 148 -20.70 -4.35 -20.63
C ALA A 148 -22.14 -3.91 -20.43
N ARG A 149 -22.53 -3.50 -19.22
CA ARG A 149 -23.86 -2.90 -18.94
C ARG A 149 -24.08 -1.58 -19.69
N GLY A 150 -23.01 -0.83 -19.93
CA GLY A 150 -23.03 0.37 -20.76
C GLY A 150 -22.88 0.11 -22.27
N GLY A 151 -22.89 -1.17 -22.69
CA GLY A 151 -22.69 -1.55 -24.10
C GLY A 151 -21.26 -1.42 -24.59
N ILE A 152 -20.27 -1.20 -23.67
CA ILE A 152 -18.86 -1.09 -23.99
C ILE A 152 -18.22 -2.47 -23.82
N THR A 153 -17.79 -3.08 -24.92
CA THR A 153 -17.21 -4.44 -24.96
C THR A 153 -15.96 -4.50 -25.81
N GLY A 154 -15.27 -5.65 -25.80
CA GLY A 154 -14.10 -5.91 -26.65
C GLY A 154 -12.96 -4.95 -26.37
N ASP A 155 -12.28 -4.53 -27.44
CA ASP A 155 -11.10 -3.66 -27.38
C ASP A 155 -11.38 -2.30 -26.71
N ARG A 156 -12.57 -1.75 -26.96
CA ARG A 156 -12.98 -0.49 -26.30
C ARG A 156 -13.09 -0.64 -24.79
N ALA A 157 -13.62 -1.78 -24.29
CA ALA A 157 -13.70 -2.03 -22.85
C ALA A 157 -12.30 -2.15 -22.22
N VAL A 158 -11.38 -2.84 -22.91
CA VAL A 158 -9.99 -2.97 -22.46
C VAL A 158 -9.31 -1.60 -22.42
N ALA A 159 -9.52 -0.76 -23.45
CA ALA A 159 -8.95 0.59 -23.50
C ALA A 159 -9.47 1.47 -22.35
N VAL A 160 -10.80 1.45 -22.08
CA VAL A 160 -11.40 2.22 -20.98
C VAL A 160 -10.89 1.72 -19.63
N PHE A 161 -10.89 0.41 -19.41
CA PHE A 161 -10.37 -0.19 -18.18
C PHE A 161 -8.90 0.20 -17.94
N SER A 162 -8.06 0.04 -18.97
CA SER A 162 -6.64 0.41 -18.91
C SER A 162 -6.45 1.91 -18.63
N GLY A 163 -7.29 2.76 -19.23
CA GLY A 163 -7.27 4.21 -19.00
C GLY A 163 -7.58 4.57 -17.55
N VAL A 164 -8.62 3.98 -16.96
CA VAL A 164 -8.99 4.21 -15.55
C VAL A 164 -7.89 3.71 -14.60
N VAL A 165 -7.34 2.53 -14.86
CA VAL A 165 -6.26 1.96 -14.04
C VAL A 165 -5.00 2.81 -14.12
N ALA A 166 -4.57 3.17 -15.33
CA ALA A 166 -3.38 4.00 -15.56
C ALA A 166 -3.54 5.40 -14.92
N PHE A 167 -4.71 6.01 -15.05
CA PHE A 167 -5.04 7.28 -14.40
C PHE A 167 -4.86 7.18 -12.88
N ASN A 168 -5.43 6.15 -12.25
CA ASN A 168 -5.31 5.94 -10.81
C ASN A 168 -3.88 5.67 -10.36
N TYR A 169 -3.11 4.86 -11.09
CA TYR A 169 -1.69 4.63 -10.77
C TYR A 169 -0.88 5.91 -10.88
N GLY A 170 -1.05 6.66 -11.97
CA GLY A 170 -0.36 7.93 -12.17
C GLY A 170 -0.71 8.94 -11.08
N TRP A 171 -2.00 9.08 -10.76
CA TRP A 171 -2.45 9.98 -9.70
C TRP A 171 -1.92 9.58 -8.33
N SER A 172 -1.99 8.30 -7.97
CA SER A 172 -1.51 7.81 -6.68
C SER A 172 0.01 7.92 -6.54
N SER A 173 0.78 7.67 -7.60
CA SER A 173 2.23 7.87 -7.59
C SER A 173 2.60 9.34 -7.40
N PHE A 174 1.83 10.22 -8.01
CA PHE A 174 2.02 11.65 -7.97
C PHE A 174 1.69 12.25 -6.58
N THR A 175 0.62 11.80 -5.93
CA THR A 175 0.21 12.26 -4.60
C THR A 175 1.06 11.63 -3.49
N ALA A 176 1.42 10.35 -3.60
CA ALA A 176 2.27 9.67 -2.62
C ALA A 176 3.63 10.36 -2.41
N ALA A 177 4.22 10.91 -3.46
CA ALA A 177 5.47 11.65 -3.37
C ALA A 177 5.36 12.94 -2.53
N ARG A 178 4.15 13.55 -2.49
CA ARG A 178 3.86 14.74 -1.69
C ARG A 178 3.58 14.41 -0.23
N ASP A 179 2.88 13.31 0.02
CA ASP A 179 2.54 12.86 1.37
C ASP A 179 3.80 12.43 2.16
N LEU A 180 4.86 12.01 1.46
CA LEU A 180 6.14 11.65 2.06
C LEU A 180 6.97 12.86 2.52
N ASP A 181 6.73 14.05 1.99
CA ASP A 181 7.43 15.29 2.37
C ASP A 181 6.45 16.47 2.51
N PRO A 182 5.64 16.49 3.59
CA PRO A 182 4.64 17.55 3.80
C PRO A 182 5.23 18.96 4.03
N GLY A 183 6.55 19.08 4.21
CA GLY A 183 7.28 20.35 4.39
C GLY A 183 8.31 20.63 3.30
N GLY A 184 8.35 19.79 2.26
CA GLY A 184 9.35 19.89 1.19
C GLY A 184 9.17 21.11 0.27
N PRO A 185 10.12 21.36 -0.63
CA PRO A 185 10.13 22.56 -1.50
C PRO A 185 8.92 22.65 -2.44
N SER A 186 8.09 21.60 -2.52
CA SER A 186 6.85 21.59 -3.29
C SER A 186 5.70 22.39 -2.63
N HIS A 187 5.82 22.83 -1.37
CA HIS A 187 4.72 23.48 -0.64
C HIS A 187 4.47 24.94 -1.03
N ASP A 188 5.41 25.57 -1.70
CA ASP A 188 5.26 26.96 -2.12
C ASP A 188 5.32 27.15 -3.65
N VAL A 189 4.81 26.14 -4.38
CA VAL A 189 4.74 26.20 -5.86
C VAL A 189 3.96 27.41 -6.31
N ALA A 190 2.83 27.74 -5.65
CA ALA A 190 2.02 28.89 -5.99
C ALA A 190 2.81 30.19 -5.87
N ALA A 191 3.51 30.41 -4.76
CA ALA A 191 4.34 31.60 -4.56
C ALA A 191 5.53 31.64 -5.54
N ALA A 192 6.19 30.50 -5.76
CA ALA A 192 7.28 30.44 -6.74
C ALA A 192 6.82 30.78 -8.17
N LEU A 193 5.64 30.29 -8.57
CA LEU A 193 5.07 30.60 -9.89
C LEU A 193 4.60 32.05 -9.99
N ALA A 194 4.06 32.62 -8.92
CA ALA A 194 3.64 34.01 -8.88
C ALA A 194 4.82 35.02 -8.99
N MET A 195 6.04 34.57 -8.66
CA MET A 195 7.26 35.38 -8.79
C MET A 195 7.86 35.36 -10.20
N LEU A 196 7.35 34.58 -11.12
CA LEU A 196 7.83 34.54 -12.50
C LEU A 196 7.48 35.86 -13.25
N PRO A 197 8.30 36.26 -14.24
CA PRO A 197 8.01 37.43 -15.06
C PRO A 197 6.75 37.18 -15.91
N ALA A 198 5.69 37.94 -15.60
CA ALA A 198 4.37 37.80 -16.24
C ALA A 198 4.40 38.06 -17.75
N GLU A 199 5.34 38.89 -18.22
CA GLU A 199 5.52 39.17 -19.66
C GLU A 199 5.97 37.92 -20.44
N ARG A 200 6.70 36.98 -19.76
CA ARG A 200 7.20 35.76 -20.39
C ARG A 200 6.29 34.56 -20.12
N PHE A 201 5.59 34.56 -18.98
CA PHE A 201 4.80 33.41 -18.51
C PHE A 201 3.39 33.83 -18.04
N PRO A 202 2.61 34.58 -18.88
CA PRO A 202 1.35 35.18 -18.44
C PRO A 202 0.31 34.13 -17.99
N LEU A 203 0.26 32.96 -18.66
CA LEU A 203 -0.70 31.91 -18.33
C LEU A 203 -0.31 31.18 -17.03
N THR A 204 0.98 30.92 -16.84
CA THR A 204 1.47 30.26 -15.61
C THR A 204 1.28 31.13 -14.39
N VAL A 205 1.59 32.42 -14.50
CA VAL A 205 1.36 33.40 -13.41
C VAL A 205 -0.13 33.57 -13.15
N GLY A 206 -0.96 33.57 -14.21
CA GLY A 206 -2.41 33.69 -14.10
C GLY A 206 -3.11 32.56 -13.36
N VAL A 207 -2.48 31.35 -13.29
CA VAL A 207 -3.01 30.17 -12.56
C VAL A 207 -2.12 29.75 -11.39
N ALA A 208 -1.24 30.63 -10.91
CA ALA A 208 -0.28 30.31 -9.87
C ALA A 208 -0.96 29.85 -8.56
N ALA A 209 -2.07 30.46 -8.19
CA ALA A 209 -2.84 30.10 -6.99
C ALA A 209 -3.45 28.71 -7.12
N GLU A 210 -4.04 28.40 -8.28
CA GLU A 210 -4.65 27.10 -8.58
C GLU A 210 -3.60 25.97 -8.62
N MET A 211 -2.38 26.30 -9.05
CA MET A 211 -1.25 25.34 -9.01
C MET A 211 -0.86 24.94 -7.59
N GLY A 212 -1.21 25.71 -6.57
CA GLY A 212 -1.08 25.31 -5.17
C GLY A 212 -1.94 24.11 -4.80
N HIS A 213 -3.05 23.88 -5.52
CA HIS A 213 -3.95 22.74 -5.35
C HIS A 213 -3.70 21.62 -6.36
N TYR A 214 -2.60 21.70 -7.12
CA TYR A 214 -2.27 20.69 -8.12
C TYR A 214 -2.19 19.29 -7.51
N GLY A 215 -3.02 18.36 -8.01
CA GLY A 215 -3.13 17.00 -7.51
C GLY A 215 -4.08 16.84 -6.31
N SER A 216 -4.92 17.85 -6.00
CA SER A 216 -5.97 17.74 -4.98
C SER A 216 -7.07 16.74 -5.38
N ASP A 217 -7.91 16.41 -4.42
CA ASP A 217 -9.07 15.54 -4.64
C ASP A 217 -10.08 16.18 -5.59
N GLU A 218 -10.23 17.52 -5.55
CA GLU A 218 -11.07 18.25 -6.49
C GLU A 218 -10.57 18.10 -7.92
N HIS A 219 -9.26 18.20 -8.14
CA HIS A 219 -8.66 17.98 -9.47
C HIS A 219 -8.82 16.53 -9.93
N TYR A 220 -8.70 15.55 -9.02
CA TYR A 220 -8.99 14.16 -9.35
C TYR A 220 -10.42 13.98 -9.85
N GLU A 221 -11.40 14.51 -9.12
CA GLU A 221 -12.81 14.39 -9.48
C GLU A 221 -13.13 15.09 -10.80
N LEU A 222 -12.54 16.26 -11.07
CA LEU A 222 -12.68 16.96 -12.35
C LEU A 222 -12.17 16.12 -13.52
N VAL A 223 -10.98 15.54 -13.41
CA VAL A 223 -10.41 14.72 -14.48
C VAL A 223 -11.18 13.41 -14.63
N LEU A 224 -11.56 12.76 -13.53
CA LEU A 224 -12.39 11.57 -13.58
C LEU A 224 -13.73 11.86 -14.28
N GLY A 225 -14.38 12.99 -13.94
CA GLY A 225 -15.62 13.42 -14.59
C GLY A 225 -15.46 13.62 -16.10
N GLN A 226 -14.34 14.19 -16.54
CA GLN A 226 -14.03 14.35 -17.97
C GLN A 226 -13.82 13.00 -18.68
N LEU A 227 -13.07 12.07 -18.05
CA LEU A 227 -12.86 10.73 -18.59
C LEU A 227 -14.17 9.96 -18.75
N LEU A 228 -15.03 10.00 -17.74
CA LEU A 228 -16.35 9.35 -17.77
C LEU A 228 -17.32 10.01 -18.74
N GLY A 229 -17.28 11.35 -18.84
CA GLY A 229 -18.10 12.12 -19.77
C GLY A 229 -17.87 11.74 -21.24
N GLY A 230 -16.66 11.35 -21.59
CA GLY A 230 -16.30 10.87 -22.94
C GLY A 230 -16.82 9.47 -23.29
N LEU A 231 -17.50 8.78 -22.37
CA LEU A 231 -18.05 7.43 -22.58
C LEU A 231 -19.53 7.43 -22.96
N ARG A 232 -20.20 8.59 -22.83
CA ARG A 232 -21.63 8.80 -23.18
C ARG A 232 -21.87 8.83 -24.67
#